data_d56c39597912a007ce3535bc87efe78a
#
_entry.id   d56c39597912a007ce3535bc87efe78a
#
_cell.length_a   1.000
_cell.length_b   1.000
_cell.length_c   1.000
_cell.angle_alpha   90.00
_cell.angle_beta   90.00
_cell.angle_gamma   90.00
#
_symmetry.space_group_name_H-M   'P 1'
#
loop_
_entity.id
_entity.type
_entity.pdbx_description
1 polymer ?
#
loop_
_entity_poly.entity_id
_entity_poly.type
_entity_poly.pdbx_seq_one_letter_code
_entity_poly.pdbx_strand_id
1 'polypeptide(L)'
;MILLYELQKRLANLRPTTTIVTTPTGARYVERRKSSGSEDNSAEQQLEARQYGFVVDTKPDAVPACILSEFMYLGSQDAVSAENAVKYKLTHILSVGIETPNVELLPSTVKCKHLPCLDLPETDLLQYVLPVAIDFIEEAHAAKGCVLVHCNAGVSRSASVVIGYLMQRRDMRFEEAYHLVKSWRPCIKPNAGFMQQLKKFPRTSAK
;
A
#
# COMPACT_ATOMS: atom_id res chain seq x y z
N MET A 1 -11.51 -46.33 -11.43
CA MET A 1 -11.29 -46.13 -12.88
C MET A 1 -12.03 -44.92 -13.45
N ILE A 2 -13.26 -44.61 -13.06
CA ILE A 2 -14.07 -43.50 -13.61
C ILE A 2 -13.43 -42.11 -13.31
N LEU A 3 -12.89 -41.90 -12.11
CA LEU A 3 -12.28 -40.63 -11.70
C LEU A 3 -11.01 -40.27 -12.51
N LEU A 4 -10.20 -41.27 -12.82
CA LEU A 4 -8.97 -41.08 -13.61
C LEU A 4 -9.28 -40.71 -15.07
N TYR A 5 -10.30 -41.31 -15.64
CA TYR A 5 -10.79 -41.02 -17.00
C TYR A 5 -11.36 -39.59 -17.08
N GLU A 6 -12.15 -39.16 -16.09
CA GLU A 6 -12.68 -37.81 -16.01
C GLU A 6 -11.58 -36.75 -15.83
N LEU A 7 -10.56 -37.03 -15.01
CA LEU A 7 -9.39 -36.19 -14.85
C LEU A 7 -8.58 -36.05 -16.15
N GLN A 8 -8.35 -37.15 -16.87
CA GLN A 8 -7.66 -37.13 -18.15
C GLN A 8 -8.43 -36.34 -19.21
N LYS A 9 -9.77 -36.44 -19.24
CA LYS A 9 -10.63 -35.68 -20.14
C LYS A 9 -10.62 -34.18 -19.84
N ARG A 10 -10.55 -33.79 -18.56
CA ARG A 10 -10.41 -32.38 -18.15
C ARG A 10 -9.03 -31.83 -18.47
N LEU A 11 -7.97 -32.62 -18.28
CA LEU A 11 -6.59 -32.26 -18.65
C LEU A 11 -6.42 -32.00 -20.15
N ALA A 12 -7.08 -32.83 -21.00
CA ALA A 12 -7.05 -32.66 -22.45
C ALA A 12 -7.78 -31.40 -22.95
N ASN A 13 -8.70 -30.85 -22.15
CA ASN A 13 -9.45 -29.62 -22.46
C ASN A 13 -8.89 -28.34 -21.84
N LEU A 14 -7.75 -28.43 -21.15
CA LEU A 14 -7.09 -27.24 -20.60
C LEU A 14 -6.51 -26.41 -21.75
N ARG A 15 -6.96 -25.15 -21.83
CA ARG A 15 -6.38 -24.19 -22.77
C ARG A 15 -4.96 -23.84 -22.36
N PRO A 16 -4.04 -23.63 -23.32
CA PRO A 16 -2.70 -23.13 -23.00
C PRO A 16 -2.82 -21.82 -22.21
N THR A 17 -2.27 -21.79 -21.02
CA THR A 17 -2.24 -20.57 -20.19
C THR A 17 -0.88 -19.90 -20.32
N THR A 18 -0.90 -18.60 -20.42
CA THR A 18 0.30 -17.78 -20.36
C THR A 18 0.44 -17.26 -18.93
N THR A 19 1.50 -17.65 -18.25
CA THR A 19 1.78 -17.21 -16.89
C THR A 19 2.91 -16.19 -16.91
N ILE A 20 2.72 -15.06 -16.21
CA ILE A 20 3.80 -14.10 -16.01
C ILE A 20 4.47 -14.44 -14.68
N VAL A 21 5.72 -14.86 -14.74
CA VAL A 21 6.53 -15.17 -13.57
C VAL A 21 7.39 -13.95 -13.23
N THR A 22 7.40 -13.54 -11.97
CA THR A 22 8.28 -12.48 -11.47
C THR A 22 9.30 -13.11 -10.54
N THR A 23 10.58 -12.92 -10.82
CA THR A 23 11.65 -13.38 -9.92
C THR A 23 11.76 -12.54 -8.66
N PRO A 24 12.46 -13.04 -7.64
CA PRO A 24 12.82 -12.25 -6.46
C PRO A 24 13.62 -10.98 -6.76
N THR A 25 14.30 -10.94 -7.89
CA THR A 25 15.07 -9.77 -8.38
C THR A 25 14.22 -8.77 -9.18
N GLY A 26 12.91 -9.05 -9.35
CA GLY A 26 11.98 -8.19 -10.09
C GLY A 26 11.96 -8.39 -11.60
N ALA A 27 12.75 -9.32 -12.15
CA ALA A 27 12.69 -9.67 -13.56
C ALA A 27 11.40 -10.45 -13.87
N ARG A 28 10.78 -10.18 -15.02
CA ARG A 28 9.50 -10.80 -15.43
C ARG A 28 9.68 -11.51 -16.75
N TYR A 29 9.18 -12.76 -16.82
CA TYR A 29 9.11 -13.53 -18.05
C TYR A 29 7.72 -14.10 -18.28
N VAL A 30 7.46 -14.44 -19.53
CA VAL A 30 6.24 -15.14 -19.93
C VAL A 30 6.55 -16.64 -20.02
N GLU A 31 5.93 -17.42 -19.13
CA GLU A 31 5.95 -18.88 -19.20
C GLU A 31 4.71 -19.36 -19.96
N ARG A 32 4.92 -20.08 -21.04
CA ARG A 32 3.85 -20.74 -21.80
C ARG A 32 3.91 -22.24 -21.56
N ARG A 33 2.93 -22.78 -20.84
CA ARG A 33 2.78 -24.24 -20.75
C ARG A 33 2.15 -24.80 -22.02
N LYS A 34 2.88 -25.66 -22.71
CA LYS A 34 2.32 -26.51 -23.77
C LYS A 34 1.63 -27.69 -23.13
N SER A 35 0.55 -28.20 -23.77
CA SER A 35 -0.30 -29.32 -23.29
C SER A 35 0.38 -30.69 -23.32
N SER A 36 1.64 -30.81 -23.69
CA SER A 36 2.41 -32.06 -23.69
C SER A 36 3.73 -31.83 -22.96
N GLY A 37 3.95 -32.56 -21.88
CA GLY A 37 5.01 -32.46 -20.87
C GLY A 37 6.48 -32.50 -21.33
N SER A 38 6.84 -31.72 -22.31
CA SER A 38 8.23 -31.42 -22.68
C SER A 38 8.57 -29.99 -22.25
N GLU A 39 9.50 -29.87 -21.31
CA GLU A 39 10.16 -28.62 -20.98
C GLU A 39 11.01 -28.21 -22.20
N ASP A 40 10.50 -27.27 -22.96
CA ASP A 40 11.26 -26.62 -24.01
C ASP A 40 11.57 -25.18 -23.55
N ASN A 41 12.83 -24.94 -23.22
CA ASN A 41 13.40 -23.64 -22.85
C ASN A 41 13.41 -22.68 -24.03
N SER A 42 12.26 -22.43 -24.65
CA SER A 42 12.16 -21.54 -25.79
C SER A 42 11.67 -20.15 -25.35
N ALA A 43 12.62 -19.22 -25.45
CA ALA A 43 12.45 -17.77 -25.48
C ALA A 43 11.77 -17.14 -24.27
N GLU A 44 12.56 -16.86 -23.25
CA GLU A 44 12.31 -15.83 -22.27
C GLU A 44 12.17 -14.47 -23.00
N GLN A 45 10.96 -14.09 -23.36
CA GLN A 45 10.69 -12.71 -23.75
C GLN A 45 10.68 -11.88 -22.48
N GLN A 46 11.76 -11.16 -22.24
CA GLN A 46 11.82 -10.17 -21.17
C GLN A 46 10.78 -9.07 -21.46
N LEU A 47 9.71 -9.08 -20.67
CA LEU A 47 8.69 -8.04 -20.76
C LEU A 47 9.25 -6.77 -20.11
N GLU A 48 9.20 -5.65 -20.83
CA GLU A 48 9.47 -4.34 -20.24
C GLU A 48 8.64 -4.19 -18.96
N ALA A 49 9.31 -3.84 -17.87
CA ALA A 49 8.72 -3.75 -16.55
C ALA A 49 7.65 -2.65 -16.53
N ARG A 50 6.39 -2.99 -16.82
CA ARG A 50 5.29 -2.17 -16.37
C ARG A 50 5.30 -2.24 -14.85
N GLN A 51 5.76 -1.17 -14.24
CA GLN A 51 5.83 -1.01 -12.80
C GLN A 51 4.42 -1.01 -12.21
N TYR A 52 3.89 -2.17 -11.92
CA TYR A 52 2.82 -2.33 -10.95
C TYR A 52 3.48 -2.36 -9.57
N GLY A 53 3.19 -1.38 -8.77
CA GLY A 53 3.36 -1.06 -7.35
C GLY A 53 4.05 -2.01 -6.36
N PHE A 54 4.75 -3.04 -6.77
CA PHE A 54 5.56 -3.85 -5.87
C PHE A 54 7.02 -3.38 -5.95
N VAL A 55 7.39 -2.54 -5.00
CA VAL A 55 8.80 -2.30 -4.69
C VAL A 55 9.24 -3.47 -3.80
N VAL A 56 10.13 -4.33 -4.29
CA VAL A 56 10.81 -5.30 -3.43
C VAL A 56 11.74 -4.47 -2.54
N ASP A 57 11.30 -4.20 -1.33
CA ASP A 57 12.10 -3.50 -0.35
C ASP A 57 13.09 -4.50 0.25
N THR A 58 14.34 -4.40 -0.17
CA THR A 58 15.43 -5.26 0.33
C THR A 58 16.16 -4.67 1.53
N LYS A 59 15.77 -3.47 1.97
CA LYS A 59 16.35 -2.79 3.13
C LYS A 59 15.24 -2.36 4.09
N PRO A 60 15.40 -2.61 5.40
CA PRO A 60 14.45 -2.13 6.40
C PRO A 60 14.30 -0.61 6.33
N ASP A 61 13.07 -0.13 6.21
CA ASP A 61 12.71 1.30 6.18
C ASP A 61 12.07 1.69 7.52
N ALA A 62 12.87 1.59 8.58
CA ALA A 62 12.40 1.79 9.96
C ALA A 62 12.19 3.27 10.33
N VAL A 63 12.67 4.22 9.52
CA VAL A 63 12.58 5.65 9.85
C VAL A 63 11.37 6.29 9.14
N PRO A 64 10.30 6.66 9.88
CA PRO A 64 9.16 7.31 9.25
C PRO A 64 9.49 8.77 8.90
N ALA A 65 8.92 9.23 7.78
CA ALA A 65 9.02 10.63 7.37
C ALA A 65 8.07 11.51 8.18
N CYS A 66 8.57 12.62 8.72
CA CYS A 66 7.76 13.62 9.40
C CYS A 66 7.03 14.49 8.37
N ILE A 67 5.73 14.35 8.24
CA ILE A 67 4.92 15.12 7.27
C ILE A 67 4.42 16.41 7.89
N LEU A 68 3.92 16.34 9.11
CA LEU A 68 3.52 17.51 9.91
C LEU A 68 4.23 17.42 11.25
N SER A 69 5.01 18.46 11.57
CA SER A 69 5.82 18.51 12.79
C SER A 69 4.99 18.19 14.03
N GLU A 70 5.52 17.34 14.89
CA GLU A 70 4.94 16.90 16.17
C GLU A 70 3.56 16.24 16.10
N PHE A 71 3.05 15.96 14.88
CA PHE A 71 1.70 15.44 14.72
C PHE A 71 1.63 14.20 13.80
N MET A 72 2.21 14.24 12.59
CA MET A 72 1.96 13.21 11.60
C MET A 72 3.24 12.68 10.95
N TYR A 73 3.38 11.35 11.00
CA TYR A 73 4.43 10.60 10.33
C TYR A 73 3.85 9.66 9.27
N LEU A 74 4.64 9.41 8.23
CA LEU A 74 4.34 8.46 7.16
C LEU A 74 5.48 7.44 7.04
N GLY A 75 5.16 6.15 7.11
CA GLY A 75 6.18 5.10 7.07
C GLY A 75 5.74 3.81 6.37
N SER A 76 6.69 2.86 6.36
CA SER A 76 6.47 1.46 6.04
C SER A 76 6.03 0.68 7.27
N GLN A 77 5.82 -0.62 7.11
CA GLN A 77 5.56 -1.54 8.22
C GLN A 77 6.75 -1.63 9.19
N ASP A 78 7.98 -1.47 8.71
CA ASP A 78 9.20 -1.50 9.52
C ASP A 78 9.27 -0.33 10.50
N ALA A 79 8.55 0.77 10.23
CA ALA A 79 8.47 1.91 11.14
C ALA A 79 7.60 1.63 12.37
N VAL A 80 6.83 0.54 12.39
CA VAL A 80 5.97 0.15 13.51
C VAL A 80 6.80 -0.62 14.54
N SER A 81 7.31 0.08 15.54
CA SER A 81 8.12 -0.51 16.61
C SER A 81 7.92 0.23 17.92
N ALA A 82 8.20 -0.45 19.05
CA ALA A 82 8.18 0.17 20.37
C ALA A 82 9.22 1.30 20.48
N GLU A 83 10.38 1.13 19.85
CA GLU A 83 11.42 2.17 19.79
C GLU A 83 10.92 3.43 19.13
N ASN A 84 10.29 3.32 17.95
CA ASN A 84 9.73 4.46 17.24
C ASN A 84 8.54 5.07 17.97
N ALA A 85 7.71 4.24 18.62
CA ALA A 85 6.60 4.74 19.43
C ALA A 85 7.09 5.69 20.53
N VAL A 86 8.17 5.34 21.21
CA VAL A 86 8.79 6.18 22.23
C VAL A 86 9.51 7.38 21.59
N LYS A 87 10.36 7.15 20.58
CA LYS A 87 11.19 8.17 19.93
C LYS A 87 10.38 9.31 19.33
N TYR A 88 9.29 8.98 18.64
CA TYR A 88 8.44 9.93 17.98
C TYR A 88 7.18 10.29 18.78
N LYS A 89 7.10 9.82 20.04
CA LYS A 89 5.94 10.06 20.94
C LYS A 89 4.62 9.69 20.29
N LEU A 90 4.60 8.55 19.56
CA LEU A 90 3.41 8.11 18.87
C LEU A 90 2.33 7.73 19.87
N THR A 91 1.15 8.28 19.69
CA THR A 91 -0.06 7.96 20.46
C THR A 91 -1.06 7.16 19.63
N HIS A 92 -0.95 7.27 18.30
CA HIS A 92 -1.83 6.60 17.35
C HIS A 92 -1.04 5.98 16.20
N ILE A 93 -1.45 4.80 15.78
CA ILE A 93 -0.90 4.12 14.59
C ILE A 93 -2.06 3.68 13.70
N LEU A 94 -2.05 4.14 12.45
CA LEU A 94 -3.01 3.77 11.42
C LEU A 94 -2.34 2.86 10.39
N SER A 95 -2.75 1.59 10.37
CA SER A 95 -2.28 0.58 9.42
C SER A 95 -3.25 0.49 8.24
N VAL A 96 -2.81 0.81 7.04
CA VAL A 96 -3.61 0.80 5.81
C VAL A 96 -3.17 -0.35 4.92
N GLY A 97 -3.84 -1.50 5.02
CA GLY A 97 -3.42 -2.70 4.29
C GLY A 97 -4.27 -3.91 4.62
N ILE A 98 -3.87 -5.07 4.09
CA ILE A 98 -4.54 -6.35 4.37
C ILE A 98 -3.91 -7.00 5.60
N GLU A 99 -2.60 -6.87 5.75
CA GLU A 99 -1.85 -7.47 6.83
C GLU A 99 -1.99 -6.64 8.11
N THR A 100 -2.34 -7.29 9.21
CA THR A 100 -2.33 -6.66 10.52
C THR A 100 -0.89 -6.58 11.03
N PRO A 101 -0.39 -5.39 11.36
CA PRO A 101 0.94 -5.28 11.95
C PRO A 101 0.96 -5.97 13.32
N ASN A 102 2.12 -6.47 13.70
CA ASN A 102 2.32 -7.00 15.05
C ASN A 102 2.33 -5.84 16.05
N VAL A 103 1.20 -5.61 16.69
CA VAL A 103 1.01 -4.53 17.68
C VAL A 103 1.29 -4.99 19.09
N GLU A 104 1.55 -6.28 19.34
CA GLU A 104 1.76 -6.85 20.69
C GLU A 104 2.98 -6.27 21.39
N LEU A 105 3.96 -5.81 20.63
CA LEU A 105 5.19 -5.21 21.16
C LEU A 105 5.08 -3.70 21.40
N LEU A 106 3.96 -3.08 21.05
CA LEU A 106 3.77 -1.64 21.23
C LEU A 106 3.32 -1.32 22.67
N PRO A 107 3.66 -0.14 23.19
CA PRO A 107 3.12 0.32 24.47
C PRO A 107 1.60 0.30 24.46
N SER A 108 0.97 -0.16 25.53
CA SER A 108 -0.50 -0.23 25.67
C SER A 108 -1.20 1.14 25.59
N THR A 109 -0.44 2.22 25.71
CA THR A 109 -0.92 3.60 25.56
C THR A 109 -1.08 4.03 24.10
N VAL A 110 -0.53 3.26 23.14
CA VAL A 110 -0.63 3.56 21.73
C VAL A 110 -1.93 2.96 21.17
N LYS A 111 -2.79 3.82 20.66
CA LYS A 111 -4.04 3.40 20.01
C LYS A 111 -3.74 2.98 18.57
N CYS A 112 -4.05 1.73 18.24
CA CYS A 112 -3.84 1.17 16.91
C CYS A 112 -5.17 0.99 16.19
N LYS A 113 -5.22 1.34 14.90
CA LYS A 113 -6.33 1.06 14.01
C LYS A 113 -5.83 0.38 12.74
N HIS A 114 -6.42 -0.76 12.43
CA HIS A 114 -6.23 -1.43 11.15
C HIS A 114 -7.37 -1.11 10.20
N LEU A 115 -7.02 -0.67 9.00
CA LEU A 115 -7.96 -0.32 7.94
C LEU A 115 -7.67 -1.17 6.71
N PRO A 116 -8.48 -2.20 6.43
CA PRO A 116 -8.29 -3.06 5.27
C PRO A 116 -8.34 -2.25 3.98
N CYS A 117 -7.28 -2.35 3.17
CA CYS A 117 -7.17 -1.63 1.91
C CYS A 117 -6.26 -2.41 0.95
N LEU A 118 -6.78 -2.78 -0.21
CA LEU A 118 -6.02 -3.34 -1.32
C LEU A 118 -5.30 -2.22 -2.08
N ASP A 119 -4.06 -2.46 -2.51
CA ASP A 119 -3.34 -1.52 -3.37
C ASP A 119 -3.67 -1.74 -4.85
N LEU A 120 -4.96 -1.63 -5.17
CA LEU A 120 -5.49 -1.82 -6.51
C LEU A 120 -6.13 -0.54 -7.02
N PRO A 121 -6.05 -0.24 -8.33
CA PRO A 121 -6.67 0.95 -8.91
C PRO A 121 -8.19 1.03 -8.68
N GLU A 122 -8.84 -0.12 -8.55
CA GLU A 122 -10.29 -0.27 -8.38
C GLU A 122 -10.74 -0.09 -6.93
N THR A 123 -9.81 -0.10 -5.96
CA THR A 123 -10.16 0.10 -4.54
C THR A 123 -10.71 1.50 -4.35
N ASP A 124 -11.92 1.58 -3.80
CA ASP A 124 -12.57 2.87 -3.54
C ASP A 124 -11.96 3.54 -2.30
N LEU A 125 -11.03 4.44 -2.58
CA LEU A 125 -10.32 5.22 -1.58
C LEU A 125 -11.24 6.26 -0.93
N LEU A 126 -12.14 6.87 -1.71
CA LEU A 126 -12.90 8.04 -1.28
C LEU A 126 -14.05 7.69 -0.35
N GLN A 127 -14.76 6.59 -0.61
CA GLN A 127 -15.94 6.22 0.17
C GLN A 127 -15.60 5.36 1.38
N TYR A 128 -14.61 4.47 1.28
CA TYR A 128 -14.37 3.48 2.34
C TYR A 128 -13.10 3.72 3.14
N VAL A 129 -12.05 4.28 2.54
CA VAL A 129 -10.76 4.39 3.21
C VAL A 129 -10.58 5.77 3.85
N LEU A 130 -10.72 6.83 3.07
CA LEU A 130 -10.44 8.19 3.55
C LEU A 130 -11.34 8.64 4.71
N PRO A 131 -12.66 8.45 4.70
CA PRO A 131 -13.47 8.90 5.82
C PRO A 131 -13.02 8.31 7.15
N VAL A 132 -12.85 6.99 7.20
CA VAL A 132 -12.44 6.27 8.42
C VAL A 132 -11.01 6.61 8.85
N ALA A 133 -10.11 6.82 7.87
CA ALA A 133 -8.74 7.20 8.14
C ALA A 133 -8.65 8.63 8.69
N ILE A 134 -9.37 9.56 8.09
CA ILE A 134 -9.40 10.97 8.50
C ILE A 134 -10.00 11.11 9.91
N ASP A 135 -11.07 10.42 10.22
CA ASP A 135 -11.67 10.43 11.55
C ASP A 135 -10.68 9.96 12.63
N PHE A 136 -9.92 8.89 12.35
CA PHE A 136 -8.91 8.40 13.27
C PHE A 136 -7.72 9.37 13.42
N ILE A 137 -7.32 10.02 12.34
CA ILE A 137 -6.26 11.04 12.38
C ILE A 137 -6.73 12.28 13.15
N GLU A 138 -7.98 12.70 12.97
CA GLU A 138 -8.57 13.81 13.72
C GLU A 138 -8.74 13.48 15.21
N GLU A 139 -9.02 12.24 15.57
CA GLU A 139 -9.00 11.80 16.96
C GLU A 139 -7.62 12.02 17.60
N ALA A 140 -6.55 11.62 16.89
CA ALA A 140 -5.18 11.89 17.34
C ALA A 140 -4.92 13.38 17.49
N HIS A 141 -5.39 14.19 16.53
CA HIS A 141 -5.22 15.66 16.55
C HIS A 141 -5.95 16.30 17.74
N ALA A 142 -7.20 15.92 17.98
CA ALA A 142 -8.01 16.41 19.09
C ALA A 142 -7.39 16.07 20.46
N ALA A 143 -6.76 14.90 20.56
CA ALA A 143 -6.02 14.45 21.74
C ALA A 143 -4.63 15.10 21.89
N LYS A 144 -4.24 16.02 20.99
CA LYS A 144 -2.89 16.60 20.91
C LYS A 144 -1.81 15.51 20.84
N GLY A 145 -2.15 14.39 20.21
CA GLY A 145 -1.27 13.24 20.03
C GLY A 145 -0.50 13.27 18.71
N CYS A 146 0.25 12.21 18.48
CA CYS A 146 1.06 12.01 17.30
C CYS A 146 0.65 10.71 16.60
N VAL A 147 0.42 10.76 15.28
CA VAL A 147 -0.04 9.63 14.48
C VAL A 147 1.01 9.18 13.47
N LEU A 148 1.26 7.87 13.42
CA LEU A 148 1.97 7.21 12.31
C LEU A 148 0.94 6.59 11.37
N VAL A 149 0.96 7.01 10.11
CA VAL A 149 0.18 6.39 9.03
C VAL A 149 1.12 5.51 8.20
N HIS A 150 0.83 4.22 8.12
CA HIS A 150 1.69 3.30 7.40
C HIS A 150 0.91 2.29 6.55
N CYS A 151 1.59 1.67 5.61
CA CYS A 151 1.17 0.47 4.90
C CYS A 151 2.37 -0.48 4.81
N ASN A 152 2.41 -1.44 3.93
CA ASN A 152 3.56 -2.34 3.82
C ASN A 152 4.86 -1.55 3.52
N ALA A 153 4.97 -0.90 2.36
CA ALA A 153 6.18 -0.16 1.95
C ALA A 153 6.09 1.37 2.20
N GLY A 154 4.96 1.91 2.65
CA GLY A 154 4.80 3.35 2.82
C GLY A 154 4.86 4.15 1.51
N VAL A 155 4.46 3.53 0.39
CA VAL A 155 4.62 4.07 -0.97
C VAL A 155 3.30 4.52 -1.59
N SER A 156 2.23 3.72 -1.47
CA SER A 156 0.96 3.95 -2.18
C SER A 156 -0.21 4.21 -1.23
N ARG A 157 -0.72 3.21 -0.53
CA ARG A 157 -1.94 3.26 0.31
C ARG A 157 -1.86 4.33 1.40
N SER A 158 -0.86 4.26 2.25
CA SER A 158 -0.65 5.22 3.34
C SER A 158 -0.35 6.63 2.83
N ALA A 159 0.43 6.75 1.75
CA ALA A 159 0.69 8.02 1.10
C ALA A 159 -0.60 8.67 0.57
N SER A 160 -1.50 7.86 -0.02
CA SER A 160 -2.81 8.34 -0.49
C SER A 160 -3.69 8.85 0.64
N VAL A 161 -3.68 8.18 1.78
CA VAL A 161 -4.41 8.61 2.98
C VAL A 161 -3.87 9.95 3.48
N VAL A 162 -2.55 10.10 3.59
CA VAL A 162 -1.93 11.34 4.05
C VAL A 162 -2.22 12.49 3.09
N ILE A 163 -2.12 12.27 1.78
CA ILE A 163 -2.46 13.28 0.77
C ILE A 163 -3.93 13.68 0.90
N GLY A 164 -4.86 12.71 1.00
CA GLY A 164 -6.28 12.99 1.18
C GLY A 164 -6.59 13.77 2.46
N TYR A 165 -5.91 13.47 3.56
CA TYR A 165 -6.01 14.22 4.80
C TYR A 165 -5.57 15.69 4.63
N LEU A 166 -4.42 15.93 4.01
CA LEU A 166 -3.92 17.28 3.74
C LEU A 166 -4.89 18.09 2.86
N MET A 167 -5.48 17.44 1.84
CA MET A 167 -6.48 18.07 0.99
C MET A 167 -7.73 18.48 1.78
N GLN A 168 -8.24 17.60 2.64
CA GLN A 168 -9.50 17.83 3.32
C GLN A 168 -9.37 18.67 4.59
N ARG A 169 -8.27 18.56 5.33
CA ARG A 169 -8.10 19.20 6.64
C ARG A 169 -7.12 20.39 6.63
N ARG A 170 -6.32 20.51 5.59
CA ARG A 170 -5.38 21.64 5.39
C ARG A 170 -5.71 22.45 4.14
N ASP A 171 -6.86 22.16 3.51
CA ASP A 171 -7.38 22.82 2.29
C ASP A 171 -6.36 22.89 1.14
N MET A 172 -5.44 21.93 1.10
CA MET A 172 -4.42 21.85 0.05
C MET A 172 -5.01 21.30 -1.25
N ARG A 173 -4.54 21.81 -2.39
CA ARG A 173 -4.82 21.16 -3.68
C ARG A 173 -4.06 19.84 -3.77
N PHE A 174 -4.54 18.93 -4.61
CA PHE A 174 -3.90 17.63 -4.79
C PHE A 174 -2.40 17.75 -5.11
N GLU A 175 -2.03 18.64 -6.03
CA GLU A 175 -0.65 18.86 -6.44
C GLU A 175 0.21 19.34 -5.27
N GLU A 176 -0.30 20.27 -4.47
CA GLU A 176 0.38 20.83 -3.30
C GLU A 176 0.60 19.73 -2.24
N ALA A 177 -0.46 18.98 -1.90
CA ALA A 177 -0.38 17.90 -0.93
C ALA A 177 0.57 16.79 -1.40
N TYR A 178 0.49 16.38 -2.68
CA TYR A 178 1.37 15.38 -3.27
C TYR A 178 2.84 15.83 -3.22
N HIS A 179 3.14 17.06 -3.64
CA HIS A 179 4.50 17.59 -3.62
C HIS A 179 5.05 17.72 -2.21
N LEU A 180 4.24 18.15 -1.25
CA LEU A 180 4.64 18.21 0.15
C LEU A 180 5.03 16.82 0.67
N VAL A 181 4.16 15.82 0.49
CA VAL A 181 4.46 14.46 0.96
C VAL A 181 5.66 13.87 0.22
N LYS A 182 5.77 14.12 -1.09
CA LYS A 182 6.89 13.67 -1.93
C LYS A 182 8.23 14.28 -1.51
N SER A 183 8.24 15.52 -1.04
CA SER A 183 9.47 16.19 -0.58
C SER A 183 10.02 15.56 0.71
N TRP A 184 9.15 15.12 1.61
CA TRP A 184 9.54 14.44 2.86
C TRP A 184 9.78 12.95 2.71
N ARG A 185 9.05 12.30 1.79
CA ARG A 185 9.18 10.88 1.48
C ARG A 185 9.28 10.65 -0.04
N PRO A 186 10.49 10.73 -0.60
CA PRO A 186 10.69 10.68 -2.05
C PRO A 186 10.24 9.37 -2.73
N CYS A 187 10.10 8.27 -1.98
CA CYS A 187 9.68 6.98 -2.53
C CYS A 187 8.17 6.89 -2.81
N ILE A 188 7.33 7.85 -2.34
CA ILE A 188 5.89 7.73 -2.55
C ILE A 188 5.53 7.67 -4.04
N LYS A 189 4.62 6.76 -4.35
CA LYS A 189 4.06 6.55 -5.68
C LYS A 189 2.68 5.89 -5.55
N PRO A 190 1.63 6.66 -5.20
CA PRO A 190 0.27 6.13 -5.19
C PRO A 190 -0.07 5.48 -6.52
N ASN A 191 -0.86 4.40 -6.51
CA ASN A 191 -1.30 3.76 -7.74
C ASN A 191 -2.18 4.70 -8.58
N ALA A 192 -2.32 4.39 -9.87
CA ALA A 192 -2.99 5.28 -10.83
C ALA A 192 -4.46 5.56 -10.47
N GLY A 193 -5.17 4.56 -9.91
CA GLY A 193 -6.56 4.72 -9.47
C GLY A 193 -6.68 5.65 -8.27
N PHE A 194 -5.80 5.53 -7.28
CA PHE A 194 -5.76 6.43 -6.13
C PHE A 194 -5.45 7.88 -6.55
N MET A 195 -4.48 8.05 -7.46
CA MET A 195 -4.16 9.37 -8.02
C MET A 195 -5.36 10.01 -8.71
N GLN A 196 -6.11 9.23 -9.51
CA GLN A 196 -7.31 9.73 -10.19
C GLN A 196 -8.43 10.09 -9.20
N GLN A 197 -8.63 9.27 -8.17
CA GLN A 197 -9.62 9.53 -7.13
C GLN A 197 -9.28 10.78 -6.33
N LEU A 198 -8.03 10.93 -5.88
CA LEU A 198 -7.58 12.10 -5.13
C LEU A 198 -7.72 13.40 -5.93
N LYS A 199 -7.42 13.40 -7.23
CA LYS A 199 -7.64 14.57 -8.09
C LYS A 199 -9.10 15.02 -8.18
N LYS A 200 -10.04 14.07 -7.98
CA LYS A 200 -11.49 14.35 -7.98
C LYS A 200 -12.03 14.61 -6.57
N PHE A 201 -11.22 14.40 -5.54
CA PHE A 201 -11.66 14.54 -4.15
C PHE A 201 -11.96 16.00 -3.83
N PRO A 202 -13.19 16.31 -3.37
CA PRO A 202 -13.57 17.68 -3.07
C PRO A 202 -12.77 18.18 -1.87
N ARG A 203 -12.25 19.39 -1.98
CA ARG A 203 -11.73 20.11 -0.82
C ARG A 203 -12.89 20.56 0.05
N THR A 204 -12.71 20.49 1.35
CA THR A 204 -13.67 21.14 2.26
C THR A 204 -13.38 22.63 2.19
N SER A 205 -14.11 23.37 1.35
CA SER A 205 -14.06 24.83 1.42
C SER A 205 -14.37 25.22 2.86
N ALA A 206 -13.39 25.80 3.55
CA ALA A 206 -13.62 26.39 4.86
C ALA A 206 -14.79 27.38 4.74
N LYS A 207 -15.91 27.09 5.44
CA LYS A 207 -16.96 28.07 5.66
C LYS A 207 -16.49 29.10 6.65
#